data_219d41f37d0d22ab383304ee2bbe54a4
#
_entry.id   219d41f37d0d22ab383304ee2bbe54a4
#
_cell.length_a   1.000
_cell.length_b   1.000
_cell.length_c   1.000
_cell.angle_alpha   90.00
_cell.angle_beta   90.00
_cell.angle_gamma   90.00
#
_symmetry.space_group_name_H-M   'P 1'
#
loop_
_entity.id
_entity.type
_entity.pdbx_description
1 polymer ?
#
loop_
_entity_poly.entity_id
_entity_poly.type
_entity_poly.pdbx_seq_one_letter_code
_entity_poly.pdbx_strand_id
1 'polypeptide(L)'
;MKVLRNLGQCVNGFLNKIGKVTDFIISIFLNLVTPPIYGREILKAFYQIGWMSLPVLGLTALFTGGALALQIYAGGSRFNAEQVVPAIVAIGMARELGPVLGGLIVAARVASSIAAEIGTMKVTEQLDALTSLSTNPIKYLVVPRVLAATLSLPALIAIGDSIGILGGYLVGINRLDFSSSTYLASTASMLQISDISSGIIKGVFFGFIIALSGCFSGFYASNGAEGVGKATKSAVVAACVFILATNYILTEAFFNS
;
A
#
# COMPACT_ATOMS: atom_id res chain seq x y z
N MET A 1 -9.19 -13.65 -41.25
CA MET A 1 -9.52 -14.69 -40.27
C MET A 1 -8.50 -14.84 -39.12
N LYS A 2 -7.15 -14.84 -39.33
CA LYS A 2 -6.15 -14.95 -38.25
C LYS A 2 -6.21 -13.78 -37.22
N VAL A 3 -6.43 -12.55 -37.67
CA VAL A 3 -6.50 -11.35 -36.79
C VAL A 3 -7.70 -11.41 -35.85
N LEU A 4 -8.88 -11.75 -36.34
CA LEU A 4 -10.09 -11.92 -35.54
C LEU A 4 -9.95 -13.04 -34.50
N ARG A 5 -9.30 -14.14 -34.85
CA ARG A 5 -9.02 -15.24 -33.93
C ARG A 5 -8.05 -14.81 -32.83
N ASN A 6 -6.99 -14.08 -33.17
CA ASN A 6 -6.03 -13.56 -32.18
C ASN A 6 -6.67 -12.52 -31.24
N LEU A 7 -7.54 -11.64 -31.79
CA LEU A 7 -8.34 -10.70 -30.97
C LEU A 7 -9.25 -11.47 -30.00
N GLY A 8 -9.97 -12.48 -30.51
CA GLY A 8 -10.84 -13.30 -29.65
C GLY A 8 -10.09 -14.05 -28.56
N GLN A 9 -8.89 -14.57 -28.86
CA GLN A 9 -8.03 -15.22 -27.86
C GLN A 9 -7.51 -14.24 -26.82
N CYS A 10 -7.18 -13.00 -27.20
CA CYS A 10 -6.73 -11.96 -26.29
C CYS A 10 -7.86 -11.54 -25.34
N VAL A 11 -9.07 -11.30 -25.90
CA VAL A 11 -10.27 -10.95 -25.10
C VAL A 11 -10.66 -12.09 -24.16
N ASN A 12 -10.70 -13.33 -24.63
CA ASN A 12 -10.96 -14.49 -23.76
C ASN A 12 -9.90 -14.67 -22.67
N GLY A 13 -8.63 -14.45 -22.98
CA GLY A 13 -7.55 -14.49 -22.00
C GLY A 13 -7.70 -13.40 -20.93
N PHE A 14 -8.11 -12.20 -21.32
CA PHE A 14 -8.38 -11.10 -20.41
C PHE A 14 -9.60 -11.37 -19.50
N LEU A 15 -10.72 -11.80 -20.09
CA LEU A 15 -11.93 -12.17 -19.33
C LEU A 15 -11.66 -13.31 -18.33
N ASN A 16 -10.89 -14.31 -18.74
CA ASN A 16 -10.52 -15.42 -17.86
C ASN A 16 -9.63 -14.96 -16.68
N LYS A 17 -8.73 -13.99 -16.89
CA LYS A 17 -7.96 -13.39 -15.80
C LYS A 17 -8.86 -12.62 -14.84
N ILE A 18 -9.79 -11.81 -15.35
CA ILE A 18 -10.76 -11.08 -14.52
C ILE A 18 -11.58 -12.09 -13.69
N GLY A 19 -12.12 -13.14 -14.33
CA GLY A 19 -12.88 -14.17 -13.64
C GLY A 19 -12.09 -14.80 -12.48
N LYS A 20 -10.83 -15.20 -12.72
CA LYS A 20 -9.96 -15.76 -11.66
C LYS A 20 -9.71 -14.78 -10.50
N VAL A 21 -9.52 -13.49 -10.78
CA VAL A 21 -9.35 -12.48 -9.73
C VAL A 21 -10.64 -12.31 -8.93
N THR A 22 -11.79 -12.26 -9.62
CA THR A 22 -13.09 -12.14 -8.97
C THR A 22 -13.40 -13.36 -8.08
N ASP A 23 -13.20 -14.57 -8.60
CA ASP A 23 -13.38 -15.80 -7.83
C ASP A 23 -12.45 -15.85 -6.60
N PHE A 24 -11.22 -15.37 -6.76
CA PHE A 24 -10.27 -15.30 -5.65
C PHE A 24 -10.72 -14.31 -4.58
N ILE A 25 -11.21 -13.13 -4.97
CA ILE A 25 -11.75 -12.13 -4.04
C ILE A 25 -12.97 -12.68 -3.31
N ILE A 26 -13.92 -13.28 -4.02
CA ILE A 26 -15.10 -13.90 -3.42
C ILE A 26 -14.69 -14.98 -2.42
N SER A 27 -13.75 -15.83 -2.79
CA SER A 27 -13.22 -16.87 -1.90
C SER A 27 -12.58 -16.29 -0.63
N ILE A 28 -11.89 -15.13 -0.70
CA ILE A 28 -11.34 -14.45 0.47
C ILE A 28 -12.48 -14.02 1.39
N PHE A 29 -13.50 -13.34 0.87
CA PHE A 29 -14.61 -12.84 1.69
C PHE A 29 -15.43 -13.97 2.31
N LEU A 30 -15.70 -15.05 1.59
CA LEU A 30 -16.41 -16.22 2.13
C LEU A 30 -15.63 -16.89 3.26
N ASN A 31 -14.31 -17.01 3.10
CA ASN A 31 -13.45 -17.62 4.10
C ASN A 31 -13.13 -16.69 5.29
N LEU A 32 -13.37 -15.39 5.17
CA LEU A 32 -13.21 -14.42 6.24
C LEU A 32 -14.25 -14.62 7.35
N VAL A 33 -15.49 -14.93 6.95
CA VAL A 33 -16.64 -15.03 7.87
C VAL A 33 -16.79 -16.42 8.48
N THR A 34 -16.25 -17.46 7.83
CA THR A 34 -16.41 -18.85 8.28
C THR A 34 -15.34 -19.25 9.32
N PRO A 35 -15.68 -19.91 10.46
CA PRO A 35 -14.67 -20.48 11.35
C PRO A 35 -13.96 -21.70 10.72
N PRO A 36 -12.74 -22.07 11.16
CA PRO A 36 -11.90 -21.51 12.23
C PRO A 36 -11.12 -20.27 11.82
N ILE A 37 -10.86 -19.36 12.78
CA ILE A 37 -10.00 -18.18 12.58
C ILE A 37 -8.62 -18.49 13.13
N TYR A 38 -7.59 -18.33 12.30
CA TYR A 38 -6.19 -18.60 12.67
C TYR A 38 -5.52 -17.37 13.28
N GLY A 39 -5.85 -17.02 14.54
CA GLY A 39 -5.37 -15.82 15.21
C GLY A 39 -3.83 -15.70 15.27
N ARG A 40 -3.14 -16.84 15.46
CA ARG A 40 -1.66 -16.87 15.47
C ARG A 40 -1.05 -16.44 14.13
N GLU A 41 -1.62 -16.86 13.01
CA GLU A 41 -1.16 -16.48 11.67
C GLU A 41 -1.50 -15.01 11.37
N ILE A 42 -2.60 -14.51 11.88
CA ILE A 42 -2.96 -13.08 11.79
C ILE A 42 -1.93 -12.24 12.53
N LEU A 43 -1.58 -12.58 13.77
CA LEU A 43 -0.57 -11.85 14.56
C LEU A 43 0.81 -11.88 13.91
N LYS A 44 1.21 -13.04 13.35
CA LYS A 44 2.46 -13.19 12.62
C LYS A 44 2.48 -12.29 11.38
N ALA A 45 1.38 -12.26 10.62
CA ALA A 45 1.24 -11.39 9.47
C ALA A 45 1.28 -9.91 9.87
N PHE A 46 0.62 -9.51 10.96
CA PHE A 46 0.71 -8.14 11.51
C PHE A 46 2.14 -7.73 11.84
N TYR A 47 2.91 -8.61 12.46
CA TYR A 47 4.31 -8.35 12.77
C TYR A 47 5.14 -8.17 11.49
N GLN A 48 4.98 -9.08 10.53
CA GLN A 48 5.76 -9.05 9.29
C GLN A 48 5.40 -7.87 8.37
N ILE A 49 4.12 -7.54 8.26
CA ILE A 49 3.62 -6.47 7.39
C ILE A 49 3.74 -5.12 8.08
N GLY A 50 3.28 -5.01 9.31
CA GLY A 50 3.25 -3.75 10.07
C GLY A 50 4.62 -3.37 10.62
N TRP A 51 5.05 -4.09 11.66
CA TRP A 51 6.25 -3.71 12.41
C TRP A 51 7.51 -3.63 11.56
N MET A 52 7.75 -4.63 10.73
CA MET A 52 8.94 -4.66 9.88
C MET A 52 8.94 -3.62 8.75
N SER A 53 7.82 -2.97 8.43
CA SER A 53 7.77 -1.90 7.44
C SER A 53 8.06 -0.52 8.03
N LEU A 54 7.90 -0.34 9.34
CA LEU A 54 8.09 0.94 10.02
C LEU A 54 9.44 1.63 9.76
N PRO A 55 10.60 0.95 9.86
CA PRO A 55 11.88 1.63 9.69
C PRO A 55 12.06 2.25 8.30
N VAL A 56 11.70 1.49 7.25
CA VAL A 56 11.84 1.97 5.87
C VAL A 56 10.83 3.08 5.59
N LEU A 57 9.59 2.90 6.03
CA LEU A 57 8.55 3.91 5.87
C LEU A 57 8.90 5.20 6.63
N GLY A 58 9.35 5.09 7.88
CA GLY A 58 9.71 6.24 8.69
C GLY A 58 10.86 7.05 8.11
N LEU A 59 11.93 6.39 7.67
CA LEU A 59 13.06 7.07 7.03
C LEU A 59 12.65 7.76 5.73
N THR A 60 11.90 7.08 4.89
CA THR A 60 11.45 7.69 3.62
C THR A 60 10.48 8.85 3.85
N ALA A 61 9.56 8.73 4.79
CA ALA A 61 8.65 9.82 5.15
C ALA A 61 9.40 11.03 5.69
N LEU A 62 10.38 10.83 6.59
CA LEU A 62 11.19 11.89 7.18
C LEU A 62 11.93 12.69 6.10
N PHE A 63 12.64 12.00 5.20
CA PHE A 63 13.39 12.66 4.13
C PHE A 63 12.46 13.28 3.08
N THR A 64 11.33 12.67 2.78
CA THR A 64 10.36 13.22 1.85
C THR A 64 9.75 14.52 2.38
N GLY A 65 9.35 14.54 3.65
CA GLY A 65 8.82 15.75 4.28
C GLY A 65 9.83 16.89 4.34
N GLY A 66 11.09 16.57 4.69
CA GLY A 66 12.19 17.53 4.67
C GLY A 66 12.51 18.07 3.25
N ALA A 67 12.56 17.20 2.25
CA ALA A 67 12.78 17.59 0.85
C ALA A 67 11.62 18.46 0.33
N LEU A 68 10.38 18.11 0.68
CA LEU A 68 9.19 18.85 0.33
C LEU A 68 9.23 20.27 0.90
N ALA A 69 9.64 20.43 2.17
CA ALA A 69 9.79 21.74 2.81
C ALA A 69 10.80 22.62 2.07
N LEU A 70 11.95 22.07 1.71
CA LEU A 70 12.96 22.80 0.92
C LEU A 70 12.43 23.23 -0.45
N GLN A 71 11.70 22.33 -1.13
CA GLN A 71 11.19 22.58 -2.47
C GLN A 71 10.09 23.65 -2.48
N ILE A 72 9.17 23.57 -1.51
CA ILE A 72 8.10 24.57 -1.37
C ILE A 72 8.69 25.92 -0.98
N TYR A 73 9.69 25.98 -0.09
CA TYR A 73 10.37 27.20 0.28
C TYR A 73 11.06 27.85 -0.93
N ALA A 74 11.84 27.08 -1.70
CA ALA A 74 12.52 27.57 -2.89
C ALA A 74 11.55 28.07 -3.98
N GLY A 75 10.37 27.47 -4.08
CA GLY A 75 9.30 27.94 -4.96
C GLY A 75 8.59 29.19 -4.40
N GLY A 76 8.25 29.16 -3.11
CA GLY A 76 7.51 30.20 -2.41
C GLY A 76 8.28 31.51 -2.28
N SER A 77 9.60 31.46 -2.13
CA SER A 77 10.47 32.64 -2.03
C SER A 77 10.42 33.53 -3.28
N ARG A 78 10.09 32.95 -4.44
CA ARG A 78 9.91 33.72 -5.69
C ARG A 78 8.67 34.62 -5.66
N PHE A 79 7.71 34.34 -4.78
CA PHE A 79 6.43 35.02 -4.66
C PHE A 79 6.22 35.67 -3.28
N ASN A 80 7.26 35.73 -2.45
CA ASN A 80 7.19 36.17 -1.03
C ASN A 80 6.12 35.40 -0.23
N ALA A 81 5.94 34.11 -0.55
CA ALA A 81 4.94 33.23 0.05
C ALA A 81 5.57 32.14 0.92
N GLU A 82 6.66 32.44 1.60
CA GLU A 82 7.43 31.47 2.41
C GLU A 82 6.60 30.96 3.60
N GLN A 83 5.74 31.80 4.15
CA GLN A 83 4.94 31.48 5.34
C GLN A 83 3.94 30.32 5.16
N VAL A 84 3.63 29.94 3.90
CA VAL A 84 2.70 28.83 3.62
C VAL A 84 3.39 27.46 3.63
N VAL A 85 4.72 27.40 3.74
CA VAL A 85 5.50 26.16 3.71
C VAL A 85 5.01 25.13 4.72
N PRO A 86 4.81 25.46 6.01
CA PRO A 86 4.36 24.46 7.00
C PRO A 86 2.99 23.86 6.66
N ALA A 87 2.07 24.70 6.21
CA ALA A 87 0.71 24.29 5.84
C ALA A 87 0.72 23.35 4.63
N ILE A 88 1.45 23.69 3.57
CA ILE A 88 1.51 22.88 2.35
C ILE A 88 2.22 21.55 2.61
N VAL A 89 3.28 21.53 3.44
CA VAL A 89 3.95 20.30 3.83
C VAL A 89 2.98 19.37 4.59
N ALA A 90 2.25 19.91 5.56
CA ALA A 90 1.31 19.12 6.36
C ALA A 90 0.19 18.53 5.49
N ILE A 91 -0.48 19.35 4.68
CA ILE A 91 -1.56 18.92 3.80
C ILE A 91 -1.04 17.95 2.74
N GLY A 92 0.10 18.25 2.11
CA GLY A 92 0.70 17.41 1.07
C GLY A 92 1.10 16.03 1.58
N MET A 93 1.63 15.95 2.80
CA MET A 93 1.93 14.67 3.45
C MET A 93 0.63 13.92 3.77
N ALA A 94 -0.30 14.52 4.50
CA ALA A 94 -1.49 13.83 4.99
C ALA A 94 -2.44 13.37 3.87
N ARG A 95 -2.62 14.17 2.80
CA ARG A 95 -3.57 13.85 1.72
C ARG A 95 -3.02 12.90 0.67
N GLU A 96 -1.75 13.09 0.26
CA GLU A 96 -1.22 12.44 -0.93
C GLU A 96 0.10 11.72 -0.70
N LEU A 97 1.14 12.44 -0.29
CA LEU A 97 2.50 11.88 -0.28
C LEU A 97 2.66 10.75 0.73
N GLY A 98 2.13 10.89 1.93
CA GLY A 98 2.19 9.86 2.95
C GLY A 98 1.47 8.59 2.52
N PRO A 99 0.17 8.65 2.19
CA PRO A 99 -0.57 7.47 1.74
C PRO A 99 0.02 6.83 0.48
N VAL A 100 0.33 7.60 -0.55
CA VAL A 100 0.83 7.06 -1.84
C VAL A 100 2.23 6.49 -1.69
N LEU A 101 3.18 7.27 -1.17
CA LEU A 101 4.56 6.79 -1.01
C LEU A 101 4.63 5.64 0.00
N GLY A 102 3.89 5.76 1.11
CA GLY A 102 3.77 4.68 2.08
C GLY A 102 3.21 3.41 1.45
N GLY A 103 2.13 3.52 0.68
CA GLY A 103 1.54 2.42 -0.08
C GLY A 103 2.52 1.78 -1.06
N LEU A 104 3.23 2.58 -1.86
CA LEU A 104 4.20 2.07 -2.85
C LEU A 104 5.40 1.37 -2.20
N ILE A 105 5.93 1.92 -1.11
CA ILE A 105 7.06 1.32 -0.37
C ILE A 105 6.64 -0.01 0.26
N VAL A 106 5.47 -0.03 0.90
CA VAL A 106 4.93 -1.26 1.50
C VAL A 106 4.58 -2.26 0.40
N ALA A 107 4.05 -1.82 -0.75
CA ALA A 107 3.79 -2.71 -1.90
C ALA A 107 5.07 -3.38 -2.40
N ALA A 108 6.13 -2.62 -2.59
CA ALA A 108 7.41 -3.17 -3.04
C ALA A 108 7.97 -4.25 -2.10
N ARG A 109 7.83 -4.03 -0.79
CA ARG A 109 8.34 -4.96 0.21
C ARG A 109 7.37 -6.12 0.48
N VAL A 110 6.10 -5.82 0.77
CA VAL A 110 5.13 -6.80 1.27
C VAL A 110 4.54 -7.63 0.14
N ALA A 111 4.13 -7.02 -1.00
CA ALA A 111 3.56 -7.81 -2.10
C ALA A 111 4.59 -8.77 -2.69
N SER A 112 5.87 -8.34 -2.81
CA SER A 112 6.95 -9.22 -3.27
C SER A 112 7.22 -10.37 -2.30
N SER A 113 7.27 -10.09 -0.99
CA SER A 113 7.50 -11.11 0.03
C SER A 113 6.38 -12.14 0.09
N ILE A 114 5.13 -11.70 0.08
CA ILE A 114 3.95 -12.58 0.06
C ILE A 114 3.94 -13.43 -1.22
N ALA A 115 4.20 -12.83 -2.38
CA ALA A 115 4.22 -13.55 -3.64
C ALA A 115 5.37 -14.58 -3.71
N ALA A 116 6.54 -14.24 -3.16
CA ALA A 116 7.67 -15.17 -3.06
C ALA A 116 7.36 -16.36 -2.15
N GLU A 117 6.81 -16.09 -0.95
CA GLU A 117 6.48 -17.12 0.03
C GLU A 117 5.40 -18.08 -0.50
N ILE A 118 4.25 -17.56 -0.94
CA ILE A 118 3.16 -18.38 -1.47
C ILE A 118 3.58 -19.08 -2.78
N GLY A 119 4.31 -18.37 -3.65
CA GLY A 119 4.82 -18.93 -4.89
C GLY A 119 5.79 -20.09 -4.66
N THR A 120 6.67 -19.98 -3.65
CA THR A 120 7.56 -21.08 -3.25
C THR A 120 6.75 -22.25 -2.71
N MET A 121 5.77 -22.01 -1.84
CA MET A 121 4.88 -23.05 -1.33
C MET A 121 4.11 -23.75 -2.45
N LYS A 122 3.74 -23.02 -3.51
CA LYS A 122 3.08 -23.60 -4.70
C LYS A 122 4.02 -24.52 -5.46
N VAL A 123 5.24 -24.07 -5.73
CA VAL A 123 6.22 -24.84 -6.51
C VAL A 123 6.72 -26.09 -5.77
N THR A 124 6.73 -26.06 -4.44
CA THR A 124 7.09 -27.19 -3.58
C THR A 124 5.90 -28.06 -3.17
N GLU A 125 4.73 -27.89 -3.81
CA GLU A 125 3.51 -28.65 -3.58
C GLU A 125 2.94 -28.56 -2.15
N GLN A 126 3.41 -27.60 -1.35
CA GLN A 126 2.92 -27.41 0.02
C GLN A 126 1.46 -26.96 0.06
N LEU A 127 0.97 -26.23 -0.97
CA LEU A 127 -0.44 -25.86 -1.08
C LEU A 127 -1.33 -27.10 -1.30
N ASP A 128 -0.85 -28.05 -2.10
CA ASP A 128 -1.57 -29.27 -2.39
C ASP A 128 -1.54 -30.22 -1.17
N ALA A 129 -0.44 -30.24 -0.41
CA ALA A 129 -0.34 -30.93 0.87
C ALA A 129 -1.34 -30.37 1.90
N LEU A 130 -1.50 -29.03 2.02
CA LEU A 130 -2.51 -28.42 2.89
C LEU A 130 -3.94 -28.88 2.52
N THR A 131 -4.23 -28.92 1.23
CA THR A 131 -5.53 -29.40 0.72
C THR A 131 -5.77 -30.87 1.05
N SER A 132 -4.74 -31.69 0.92
CA SER A 132 -4.79 -33.13 1.28
C SER A 132 -5.05 -33.34 2.79
N LEU A 133 -4.58 -32.40 3.61
CA LEU A 133 -4.85 -32.36 5.07
C LEU A 133 -6.21 -31.69 5.41
N SER A 134 -7.10 -31.54 4.44
CA SER A 134 -8.41 -30.90 4.60
C SER A 134 -8.36 -29.45 5.10
N THR A 135 -7.21 -28.78 4.92
CA THR A 135 -7.03 -27.37 5.27
C THR A 135 -7.15 -26.51 4.01
N ASN A 136 -8.07 -25.54 4.02
CA ASN A 136 -8.22 -24.62 2.91
C ASN A 136 -7.05 -23.63 2.85
N PRO A 137 -6.19 -23.66 1.79
CA PRO A 137 -5.01 -22.80 1.69
C PRO A 137 -5.35 -21.31 1.66
N ILE A 138 -6.48 -20.94 1.05
CA ILE A 138 -6.91 -19.53 1.02
C ILE A 138 -7.19 -19.04 2.44
N LYS A 139 -7.88 -19.85 3.23
CA LYS A 139 -8.24 -19.52 4.60
C LYS A 139 -7.04 -19.44 5.54
N TYR A 140 -6.10 -20.36 5.36
CA TYR A 140 -4.93 -20.47 6.24
C TYR A 140 -3.84 -19.43 5.88
N LEU A 141 -3.61 -19.17 4.59
CA LEU A 141 -2.50 -18.34 4.13
C LEU A 141 -2.93 -16.93 3.69
N VAL A 142 -4.05 -16.83 2.94
CA VAL A 142 -4.44 -15.57 2.29
C VAL A 142 -5.20 -14.66 3.24
N VAL A 143 -6.23 -15.19 3.89
CA VAL A 143 -7.10 -14.40 4.79
C VAL A 143 -6.31 -13.67 5.89
N PRO A 144 -5.39 -14.31 6.62
CA PRO A 144 -4.59 -13.62 7.64
C PRO A 144 -3.74 -12.48 7.08
N ARG A 145 -3.16 -12.67 5.89
CA ARG A 145 -2.33 -11.64 5.25
C ARG A 145 -3.15 -10.45 4.75
N VAL A 146 -4.33 -10.72 4.19
CA VAL A 146 -5.26 -9.66 3.74
C VAL A 146 -5.75 -8.84 4.92
N LEU A 147 -6.19 -9.48 6.00
CA LEU A 147 -6.62 -8.78 7.22
C LEU A 147 -5.48 -7.95 7.81
N ALA A 148 -4.31 -8.55 7.97
CA ALA A 148 -3.17 -7.87 8.55
C ALA A 148 -2.74 -6.65 7.72
N ALA A 149 -2.66 -6.76 6.40
CA ALA A 149 -2.27 -5.65 5.53
C ALA A 149 -3.32 -4.53 5.54
N THR A 150 -4.61 -4.89 5.45
CA THR A 150 -5.71 -3.91 5.43
C THR A 150 -5.79 -3.10 6.72
N LEU A 151 -5.48 -3.70 7.87
CA LEU A 151 -5.52 -3.03 9.16
C LEU A 151 -4.18 -2.37 9.54
N SER A 152 -3.04 -2.93 9.12
CA SER A 152 -1.72 -2.35 9.44
C SER A 152 -1.41 -1.10 8.62
N LEU A 153 -1.83 -1.05 7.35
CA LEU A 153 -1.43 0.04 6.45
C LEU A 153 -1.98 1.41 6.86
N PRO A 154 -3.23 1.55 7.30
CA PRO A 154 -3.72 2.82 7.84
C PRO A 154 -2.90 3.34 9.01
N ALA A 155 -2.51 2.44 9.94
CA ALA A 155 -1.67 2.81 11.07
C ALA A 155 -0.24 3.20 10.62
N LEU A 156 0.32 2.48 9.66
CA LEU A 156 1.62 2.80 9.07
C LEU A 156 1.59 4.18 8.39
N ILE A 157 0.54 4.50 7.65
CA ILE A 157 0.36 5.80 6.99
C ILE A 157 0.28 6.92 8.04
N ALA A 158 -0.55 6.77 9.07
CA ALA A 158 -0.66 7.77 10.12
C ALA A 158 0.67 8.06 10.82
N ILE A 159 1.47 7.02 11.09
CA ILE A 159 2.82 7.15 11.63
C ILE A 159 3.75 7.81 10.60
N GLY A 160 3.69 7.40 9.34
CA GLY A 160 4.48 7.95 8.24
C GLY A 160 4.20 9.45 8.03
N ASP A 161 2.93 9.85 8.02
CA ASP A 161 2.53 11.26 7.90
C ASP A 161 3.08 12.10 9.05
N SER A 162 2.97 11.59 10.28
CA SER A 162 3.50 12.26 11.46
C SER A 162 5.02 12.45 11.38
N ILE A 163 5.74 11.41 10.96
CA ILE A 163 7.20 11.46 10.77
C ILE A 163 7.57 12.39 9.61
N GLY A 164 6.80 12.41 8.53
CA GLY A 164 7.03 13.28 7.38
C GLY A 164 6.82 14.76 7.71
N ILE A 165 5.77 15.09 8.44
CA ILE A 165 5.53 16.45 8.95
C ILE A 165 6.65 16.86 9.91
N LEU A 166 7.11 15.95 10.77
CA LEU A 166 8.26 16.18 11.64
C LEU A 166 9.54 16.44 10.82
N GLY A 167 9.75 15.72 9.72
CA GLY A 167 10.87 15.94 8.80
C GLY A 167 10.87 17.34 8.20
N GLY A 168 9.70 17.81 7.75
CA GLY A 168 9.50 19.17 7.27
C GLY A 168 9.74 20.23 8.35
N TYR A 169 9.27 19.96 9.57
CA TYR A 169 9.50 20.83 10.74
C TYR A 169 11.00 20.95 11.08
N LEU A 170 11.73 19.86 11.14
CA LEU A 170 13.17 19.86 11.43
C LEU A 170 13.97 20.68 10.40
N VAL A 171 13.64 20.53 9.13
CA VAL A 171 14.28 21.32 8.06
C VAL A 171 13.83 22.78 8.13
N GLY A 172 12.56 23.04 8.39
CA GLY A 172 12.01 24.39 8.52
C GLY A 172 12.73 25.23 9.58
N ILE A 173 12.98 24.67 10.75
CA ILE A 173 13.65 25.39 11.84
C ILE A 173 15.17 25.48 11.63
N ASN A 174 15.82 24.38 11.25
CA ASN A 174 17.28 24.33 11.22
C ASN A 174 17.91 24.91 9.94
N ARG A 175 17.15 25.02 8.85
CA ARG A 175 17.66 25.44 7.54
C ARG A 175 16.95 26.66 6.95
N LEU A 176 15.71 26.89 7.34
CA LEU A 176 14.86 27.91 6.74
C LEU A 176 14.51 29.03 7.73
N ASP A 177 15.10 29.01 8.93
CA ASP A 177 14.97 30.02 9.98
C ASP A 177 13.53 30.32 10.42
N PHE A 178 12.62 29.36 10.27
CA PHE A 178 11.25 29.48 10.80
C PHE A 178 11.25 29.44 12.33
N SER A 179 10.43 30.29 12.95
CA SER A 179 10.13 30.15 14.38
C SER A 179 9.35 28.84 14.64
N SER A 180 9.78 28.09 15.64
CA SER A 180 9.15 26.82 16.06
C SER A 180 7.66 26.99 16.36
N SER A 181 7.29 28.05 17.09
CA SER A 181 5.90 28.33 17.45
C SER A 181 5.04 28.66 16.23
N THR A 182 5.56 29.47 15.31
CA THR A 182 4.85 29.83 14.08
C THR A 182 4.67 28.63 13.16
N TYR A 183 5.70 27.78 13.03
CA TYR A 183 5.62 26.57 12.21
C TYR A 183 4.53 25.62 12.72
N LEU A 184 4.54 25.31 14.01
CA LEU A 184 3.55 24.41 14.61
C LEU A 184 2.14 24.99 14.57
N ALA A 185 1.98 26.29 14.85
CA ALA A 185 0.69 26.95 14.79
C ALA A 185 0.10 26.92 13.37
N SER A 186 0.93 27.20 12.34
CA SER A 186 0.51 27.13 10.95
C SER A 186 0.14 25.70 10.52
N THR A 187 0.94 24.71 10.91
CA THR A 187 0.63 23.29 10.65
C THR A 187 -0.70 22.90 11.29
N ALA A 188 -0.91 23.22 12.58
CA ALA A 188 -2.12 22.84 13.31
C ALA A 188 -3.37 23.56 12.82
N SER A 189 -3.27 24.83 12.39
CA SER A 189 -4.42 25.61 11.91
C SER A 189 -4.94 25.16 10.55
N MET A 190 -4.06 24.59 9.71
CA MET A 190 -4.41 24.22 8.34
C MET A 190 -4.77 22.75 8.17
N LEU A 191 -4.30 21.87 9.06
CA LEU A 191 -4.60 20.44 8.98
C LEU A 191 -6.03 20.18 9.50
N GLN A 192 -6.89 19.70 8.61
CA GLN A 192 -8.26 19.32 8.93
C GLN A 192 -8.39 17.82 9.22
N ILE A 193 -9.41 17.45 9.98
CA ILE A 193 -9.72 16.04 10.27
C ILE A 193 -10.02 15.28 8.96
N SER A 194 -10.62 15.93 7.98
CA SER A 194 -10.87 15.37 6.64
C SER A 194 -9.59 14.94 5.92
N ASP A 195 -8.47 15.66 6.12
CA ASP A 195 -7.19 15.34 5.49
C ASP A 195 -6.61 14.04 6.03
N ILE A 196 -6.61 13.93 7.36
CA ILE A 196 -6.14 12.71 8.05
C ILE A 196 -7.04 11.53 7.74
N SER A 197 -8.37 11.71 7.78
CA SER A 197 -9.31 10.63 7.51
C SER A 197 -9.21 10.12 6.08
N SER A 198 -9.00 10.99 5.10
CA SER A 198 -8.80 10.59 3.70
C SER A 198 -7.55 9.71 3.54
N GLY A 199 -6.43 10.08 4.19
CA GLY A 199 -5.20 9.29 4.19
C GLY A 199 -5.38 7.90 4.81
N ILE A 200 -6.07 7.82 5.96
CA ILE A 200 -6.38 6.56 6.64
C ILE A 200 -7.27 5.66 5.77
N ILE A 201 -8.31 6.20 5.16
CA ILE A 201 -9.21 5.45 4.28
C ILE A 201 -8.45 4.93 3.04
N LYS A 202 -7.63 5.78 2.41
CA LYS A 202 -6.72 5.34 1.33
C LYS A 202 -5.86 4.16 1.79
N GLY A 203 -5.35 4.22 3.02
CA GLY A 203 -4.56 3.14 3.62
C GLY A 203 -5.28 1.80 3.66
N VAL A 204 -6.56 1.78 4.02
CA VAL A 204 -7.37 0.54 4.03
C VAL A 204 -7.42 -0.09 2.63
N PHE A 205 -7.74 0.70 1.61
CA PHE A 205 -7.81 0.22 0.22
C PHE A 205 -6.45 -0.25 -0.28
N PHE A 206 -5.39 0.50 -0.01
CA PHE A 206 -4.04 0.14 -0.43
C PHE A 206 -3.54 -1.15 0.25
N GLY A 207 -3.83 -1.33 1.55
CA GLY A 207 -3.50 -2.56 2.27
C GLY A 207 -4.17 -3.79 1.66
N PHE A 208 -5.44 -3.66 1.32
CA PHE A 208 -6.18 -4.71 0.62
C PHE A 208 -5.57 -5.04 -0.75
N ILE A 209 -5.27 -4.01 -1.57
CA ILE A 209 -4.67 -4.16 -2.90
C ILE A 209 -3.30 -4.85 -2.83
N ILE A 210 -2.46 -4.45 -1.87
CA ILE A 210 -1.11 -5.01 -1.68
C ILE A 210 -1.19 -6.50 -1.38
N ALA A 211 -2.00 -6.86 -0.38
CA ALA A 211 -2.14 -8.26 0.02
C ALA A 211 -2.79 -9.10 -1.07
N LEU A 212 -3.84 -8.58 -1.73
CA LEU A 212 -4.51 -9.25 -2.82
C LEU A 212 -3.55 -9.53 -3.97
N SER A 213 -2.79 -8.51 -4.41
CA SER A 213 -1.84 -8.63 -5.52
C SER A 213 -0.72 -9.63 -5.21
N GLY A 214 -0.18 -9.59 -3.98
CA GLY A 214 0.84 -10.53 -3.50
C GLY A 214 0.32 -11.95 -3.45
N CYS A 215 -0.82 -12.18 -2.79
CA CYS A 215 -1.42 -13.50 -2.64
C CYS A 215 -1.85 -14.08 -3.99
N PHE A 216 -2.53 -13.30 -4.83
CA PHE A 216 -2.97 -13.76 -6.15
C PHE A 216 -1.80 -14.16 -7.02
N SER A 217 -0.78 -13.31 -7.12
CA SER A 217 0.39 -13.61 -7.96
C SER A 217 1.16 -14.84 -7.47
N GLY A 218 1.30 -15.01 -6.16
CA GLY A 218 1.95 -16.19 -5.57
C GLY A 218 1.14 -17.46 -5.77
N PHE A 219 -0.18 -17.41 -5.58
CA PHE A 219 -1.07 -18.56 -5.71
C PHE A 219 -1.14 -19.10 -7.16
N TYR A 220 -1.01 -18.20 -8.13
CA TYR A 220 -0.99 -18.55 -9.56
C TYR A 220 0.42 -18.52 -10.17
N ALA A 221 1.47 -18.63 -9.36
CA ALA A 221 2.84 -18.73 -9.85
C ALA A 221 3.01 -19.95 -10.76
N SER A 222 3.77 -19.79 -11.82
CA SER A 222 4.17 -20.90 -12.69
C SER A 222 5.28 -21.72 -12.02
N ASN A 223 5.50 -22.94 -12.52
CA ASN A 223 6.46 -23.87 -11.94
C ASN A 223 7.90 -23.36 -11.99
N GLY A 224 8.68 -23.73 -10.97
CA GLY A 224 10.10 -23.45 -10.85
C GLY A 224 10.43 -22.06 -10.27
N ALA A 225 11.70 -21.86 -9.96
CA ALA A 225 12.20 -20.62 -9.36
C ALA A 225 11.97 -19.37 -10.24
N GLU A 226 12.06 -19.54 -11.56
CA GLU A 226 11.76 -18.48 -12.53
C GLU A 226 10.29 -18.04 -12.45
N GLY A 227 9.37 -18.99 -12.24
CA GLY A 227 7.95 -18.71 -12.04
C GLY A 227 7.69 -17.88 -10.80
N VAL A 228 8.34 -18.19 -9.69
CA VAL A 228 8.28 -17.42 -8.44
C VAL A 228 8.82 -16.00 -8.66
N GLY A 229 9.95 -15.86 -9.35
CA GLY A 229 10.52 -14.54 -9.68
C GLY A 229 9.63 -13.69 -10.59
N LYS A 230 8.91 -14.30 -11.53
CA LYS A 230 7.90 -13.60 -12.34
C LYS A 230 6.68 -13.17 -11.50
N ALA A 231 6.22 -14.04 -10.61
CA ALA A 231 5.10 -13.77 -9.71
C ALA A 231 5.39 -12.58 -8.78
N THR A 232 6.59 -12.53 -8.18
CA THR A 232 6.99 -11.40 -7.31
C THR A 232 7.01 -10.07 -8.05
N LYS A 233 7.59 -10.02 -9.25
CA LYS A 233 7.58 -8.81 -10.08
C LYS A 233 6.16 -8.39 -10.46
N SER A 234 5.34 -9.34 -10.90
CA SER A 234 3.94 -9.09 -11.27
C SER A 234 3.11 -8.57 -10.09
N ALA A 235 3.33 -9.11 -8.89
CA ALA A 235 2.65 -8.68 -7.67
C ALA A 235 2.91 -7.21 -7.36
N VAL A 236 4.18 -6.80 -7.39
CA VAL A 236 4.57 -5.40 -7.11
C VAL A 236 4.02 -4.45 -8.15
N VAL A 237 4.21 -4.79 -9.44
CA VAL A 237 3.71 -3.92 -10.54
C VAL A 237 2.19 -3.76 -10.47
N ALA A 238 1.46 -4.86 -10.27
CA ALA A 238 0.02 -4.81 -10.14
C ALA A 238 -0.41 -3.97 -8.93
N ALA A 239 0.20 -4.18 -7.76
CA ALA A 239 -0.09 -3.40 -6.57
C ALA A 239 0.15 -1.90 -6.79
N CYS A 240 1.30 -1.52 -7.35
CA CYS A 240 1.61 -0.11 -7.63
C CYS A 240 0.61 0.54 -8.60
N VAL A 241 0.27 -0.14 -9.69
CA VAL A 241 -0.70 0.38 -10.68
C VAL A 241 -2.08 0.58 -10.06
N PHE A 242 -2.56 -0.42 -9.31
CA PHE A 242 -3.87 -0.31 -8.66
C PHE A 242 -3.88 0.70 -7.52
N ILE A 243 -2.80 0.87 -6.76
CA ILE A 243 -2.67 1.93 -5.75
C ILE A 243 -2.81 3.29 -6.41
N LEU A 244 -2.06 3.57 -7.49
CA LEU A 244 -2.12 4.86 -8.17
C LEU A 244 -3.50 5.14 -8.78
N ALA A 245 -4.11 4.13 -9.40
CA ALA A 245 -5.46 4.26 -9.94
C ALA A 245 -6.50 4.52 -8.84
N THR A 246 -6.44 3.76 -7.74
CA THR A 246 -7.35 3.91 -6.60
C THR A 246 -7.11 5.24 -5.89
N ASN A 247 -5.85 5.70 -5.78
CA ASN A 247 -5.54 7.00 -5.23
C ASN A 247 -6.27 8.12 -5.98
N TYR A 248 -6.16 8.12 -7.31
CA TYR A 248 -6.83 9.13 -8.14
C TYR A 248 -8.36 9.16 -7.88
N ILE A 249 -9.00 7.99 -7.92
CA ILE A 249 -10.45 7.86 -7.71
C ILE A 249 -10.86 8.34 -6.31
N LEU A 250 -10.11 7.95 -5.27
CA LEU A 250 -10.42 8.36 -3.90
C LEU A 250 -10.18 9.85 -3.68
N THR A 251 -9.12 10.41 -4.25
CA THR A 251 -8.84 11.85 -4.16
C THR A 251 -9.97 12.66 -4.78
N GLU A 252 -10.42 12.25 -5.96
CA GLU A 252 -11.55 12.90 -6.63
C GLU A 252 -12.84 12.80 -5.80
N ALA A 253 -13.12 11.64 -5.23
CA ALA A 253 -14.29 11.42 -4.39
C ALA A 253 -14.29 12.24 -3.09
N PHE A 254 -13.11 12.50 -2.49
CA PHE A 254 -13.01 13.24 -1.23
C PHE A 254 -12.96 14.76 -1.41
N PHE A 255 -12.43 15.24 -2.52
CA PHE A 255 -12.10 16.67 -2.64
C PHE A 255 -12.79 17.38 -3.82
N ASN A 256 -13.50 16.66 -4.69
CA ASN A 256 -14.27 17.23 -5.81
C ASN A 256 -15.79 17.02 -5.69
N SER A 257 -16.29 16.60 -4.53
CA SER A 257 -17.73 16.45 -4.26
C SER A 257 -18.30 17.67 -3.54
#